data_a1e5947100bac19142811a513f2505f6
#
_entry.id   a1e5947100bac19142811a513f2505f6
#
_cell.length_a   1.000
_cell.length_b   1.000
_cell.length_c   1.000
_cell.angle_alpha   90.00
_cell.angle_beta   90.00
_cell.angle_gamma   90.00
#
_symmetry.space_group_name_H-M   'P 1'
#
loop_
_entity.id
_entity.type
_entity.pdbx_description
1 polymer ?
#
loop_
_entity_poly.entity_id
_entity_poly.type
_entity_poly.pdbx_seq_one_letter_code
_entity_poly.pdbx_strand_id
1 'polypeptide(L)'
;MEPFTTAAIAIGSVVATKALEKTGEKVGETLWQQTGNFLNSLKKESPDTVTAIEKAPGQPLDYGKAVLETEAAAKANPEVAQRMQELVATSETEPLPNLEAILNQIANALKSQPSEQKIYIKTIEKLVNFANRDIHIEQQNITI
;
A
#
# COMPACT_ATOMS: atom_id res chain seq x y z
N MET A 1 12.55 3.74 -6.44
CA MET A 1 11.13 3.50 -6.73
C MET A 1 10.42 4.83 -6.89
N GLU A 2 9.56 4.94 -7.87
CA GLU A 2 8.83 6.19 -8.13
C GLU A 2 7.84 6.49 -7.00
N PRO A 3 7.60 7.78 -6.68
CA PRO A 3 6.70 8.15 -5.58
C PRO A 3 5.29 7.57 -5.71
N PHE A 4 4.78 7.49 -6.93
CA PHE A 4 3.44 6.95 -7.18
C PHE A 4 3.37 5.45 -6.83
N THR A 5 4.39 4.69 -7.23
CA THR A 5 4.49 3.26 -6.91
C THR A 5 4.68 3.05 -5.41
N THR A 6 5.53 3.87 -4.78
CA THR A 6 5.73 3.82 -3.34
C THR A 6 4.42 4.07 -2.59
N ALA A 7 3.65 5.07 -3.04
CA ALA A 7 2.35 5.37 -2.45
C ALA A 7 1.38 4.19 -2.59
N ALA A 8 1.35 3.56 -3.76
CA ALA A 8 0.47 2.40 -3.99
C ALA A 8 0.80 1.23 -3.05
N ILE A 9 2.07 0.91 -2.89
CA ILE A 9 2.49 -0.19 -2.02
C ILE A 9 2.24 0.17 -0.55
N ALA A 10 2.49 1.42 -0.16
CA ALA A 10 2.22 1.87 1.20
C ALA A 10 0.72 1.77 1.54
N ILE A 11 -0.14 2.24 0.65
CA ILE A 11 -1.59 2.12 0.83
C ILE A 11 -2.01 0.66 0.94
N GLY A 12 -1.47 -0.20 0.08
CA GLY A 12 -1.74 -1.64 0.14
C GLY A 12 -1.34 -2.25 1.48
N SER A 13 -0.16 -1.90 1.97
CA SER A 13 0.35 -2.40 3.25
C SER A 13 -0.52 -1.95 4.42
N VAL A 14 -0.96 -0.68 4.41
CA VAL A 14 -1.81 -0.14 5.46
C VAL A 14 -3.18 -0.81 5.45
N VAL A 15 -3.79 -0.97 4.29
CA VAL A 15 -5.10 -1.62 4.17
C VAL A 15 -5.00 -3.10 4.60
N ALA A 16 -3.92 -3.78 4.22
CA ALA A 16 -3.69 -5.16 4.63
C ALA A 16 -3.57 -5.27 6.15
N THR A 17 -2.83 -4.36 6.77
CA THR A 17 -2.66 -4.32 8.22
C THR A 17 -3.99 -4.09 8.93
N LYS A 18 -4.77 -3.12 8.46
CA LYS A 18 -6.09 -2.81 9.03
C LYS A 18 -7.05 -3.98 8.89
N ALA A 19 -7.02 -4.69 7.78
CA ALA A 19 -7.87 -5.86 7.57
C ALA A 19 -7.55 -6.96 8.59
N LEU A 20 -6.27 -7.21 8.87
CA LEU A 20 -5.86 -8.21 9.86
C LEU A 20 -6.30 -7.81 11.27
N GLU A 21 -6.17 -6.53 11.62
CA GLU A 21 -6.64 -6.05 12.92
C GLU A 21 -8.14 -6.30 13.10
N LYS A 22 -8.93 -6.10 12.06
CA LYS A 22 -10.38 -6.30 12.13
C LYS A 22 -10.77 -7.76 12.33
N THR A 23 -9.97 -8.69 11.84
CA THR A 23 -10.21 -10.13 12.04
C THR A 23 -9.62 -10.64 13.35
N GLY A 24 -8.97 -9.78 14.13
CA GLY A 24 -8.36 -10.15 15.39
C GLY A 24 -7.00 -10.80 15.26
N GLU A 25 -6.44 -10.83 14.06
CA GLU A 25 -5.10 -11.39 13.85
C GLU A 25 -4.04 -10.38 14.27
N LYS A 26 -2.95 -10.89 14.83
CA LYS A 26 -1.85 -10.05 15.26
C LYS A 26 -0.95 -9.69 14.08
N VAL A 27 -0.61 -8.43 14.01
CA VAL A 27 0.35 -7.89 13.05
C VAL A 27 1.65 -7.63 13.79
N GLY A 28 2.79 -7.73 13.09
CA GLY A 28 4.07 -7.40 13.70
C GLY A 28 4.08 -5.99 14.27
N GLU A 29 4.73 -5.83 15.42
CA GLU A 29 4.76 -4.55 16.13
C GLU A 29 5.31 -3.41 15.28
N THR A 30 6.40 -3.67 14.55
CA THR A 30 7.01 -2.66 13.68
C THR A 30 6.03 -2.18 12.61
N LEU A 31 5.36 -3.10 11.96
CA LEU A 31 4.38 -2.78 10.91
C LEU A 31 3.20 -2.02 11.49
N TRP A 32 2.74 -2.43 12.66
CA TRP A 32 1.64 -1.75 13.35
C TRP A 32 1.99 -0.30 13.69
N GLN A 33 3.20 -0.08 14.23
CA GLN A 33 3.68 1.27 14.57
C GLN A 33 3.86 2.13 13.32
N GLN A 34 4.44 1.56 12.26
CA GLN A 34 4.66 2.30 11.02
C GLN A 34 3.35 2.68 10.35
N THR A 35 2.35 1.81 10.40
CA THR A 35 1.03 2.12 9.89
C THR A 35 0.42 3.31 10.64
N GLY A 36 0.49 3.32 11.95
CA GLY A 36 0.01 4.44 12.76
C GLY A 36 0.76 5.73 12.46
N ASN A 37 2.08 5.67 12.35
CA ASN A 37 2.90 6.83 12.04
C ASN A 37 2.58 7.41 10.66
N PHE A 38 2.42 6.53 9.67
CA PHE A 38 2.05 6.95 8.33
C PHE A 38 0.68 7.65 8.32
N LEU A 39 -0.32 7.05 8.94
CA LEU A 39 -1.66 7.62 8.99
C LEU A 39 -1.66 8.96 9.71
N ASN A 40 -0.90 9.11 10.79
CA ASN A 40 -0.79 10.38 11.51
C ASN A 40 -0.16 11.46 10.63
N SER A 41 0.89 11.15 9.89
CA SER A 41 1.52 12.13 9.00
C SER A 41 0.63 12.47 7.82
N LEU A 42 -0.05 11.48 7.25
CA LEU A 42 -0.96 11.69 6.12
C LEU A 42 -2.17 12.52 6.53
N LYS A 43 -2.65 12.35 7.75
CA LYS A 43 -3.81 13.09 8.25
C LYS A 43 -3.60 14.60 8.22
N LYS A 44 -2.37 15.06 8.42
CA LYS A 44 -2.02 16.48 8.37
C LYS A 44 -2.23 17.08 6.98
N GLU A 45 -2.04 16.28 5.94
CA GLU A 45 -2.12 16.72 4.55
C GLU A 45 -3.42 16.34 3.87
N SER A 46 -3.97 15.18 4.21
CA SER A 46 -5.16 14.65 3.53
C SER A 46 -6.02 13.86 4.53
N PRO A 47 -6.75 14.55 5.42
CA PRO A 47 -7.58 13.88 6.42
C PRO A 47 -8.68 13.02 5.80
N ASP A 48 -9.20 13.40 4.64
CA ASP A 48 -10.25 12.64 3.98
C ASP A 48 -9.73 11.28 3.49
N THR A 49 -8.49 11.24 3.02
CA THR A 49 -7.85 9.99 2.60
C THR A 49 -7.70 9.05 3.79
N VAL A 50 -7.26 9.56 4.93
CA VAL A 50 -7.11 8.75 6.16
C VAL A 50 -8.47 8.20 6.60
N THR A 51 -9.50 9.02 6.57
CA THR A 51 -10.86 8.59 6.92
C THR A 51 -11.32 7.45 6.02
N ALA A 52 -11.09 7.57 4.71
CA ALA A 52 -11.44 6.53 3.74
C ALA A 52 -10.68 5.22 4.00
N ILE A 53 -9.40 5.31 4.30
CA ILE A 53 -8.58 4.14 4.62
C ILE A 53 -9.08 3.44 5.89
N GLU A 54 -9.40 4.21 6.92
CA GLU A 54 -9.88 3.65 8.18
C GLU A 54 -11.24 2.96 8.06
N LYS A 55 -12.07 3.36 7.09
CA LYS A 55 -13.35 2.72 6.83
C LYS A 55 -13.21 1.43 6.02
N ALA A 56 -12.10 1.22 5.36
CA ALA A 56 -11.84 -0.04 4.66
C ALA A 56 -11.50 -1.14 5.69
N PRO A 57 -11.85 -2.39 5.45
CA PRO A 57 -12.55 -2.95 4.29
C PRO A 57 -14.08 -2.90 4.39
N GLY A 58 -14.65 -2.33 5.43
CA GLY A 58 -16.10 -2.23 5.59
C GLY A 58 -16.78 -1.44 4.47
N GLN A 59 -16.11 -0.40 3.96
CA GLN A 59 -16.54 0.35 2.80
C GLN A 59 -15.47 0.25 1.72
N PRO A 60 -15.85 0.06 0.45
CA PRO A 60 -14.89 0.00 -0.64
C PRO A 60 -14.05 1.28 -0.72
N LEU A 61 -12.75 1.11 -0.82
CA LEU A 61 -11.82 2.22 -0.95
C LEU A 61 -11.56 2.49 -2.43
N ASP A 62 -11.65 3.76 -2.83
CA ASP A 62 -11.21 4.17 -4.16
C ASP A 62 -9.68 4.23 -4.16
N TYR A 63 -9.05 3.13 -4.55
CA TYR A 63 -7.61 3.00 -4.52
C TYR A 63 -6.90 3.99 -5.43
N GLY A 64 -7.46 4.25 -6.61
CA GLY A 64 -6.86 5.22 -7.54
C GLY A 64 -6.76 6.60 -6.92
N LYS A 65 -7.85 7.06 -6.31
CA LYS A 65 -7.89 8.35 -5.63
C LYS A 65 -6.95 8.38 -4.42
N ALA A 66 -6.98 7.32 -3.61
CA ALA A 66 -6.14 7.23 -2.42
C ALA A 66 -4.66 7.31 -2.76
N VAL A 67 -4.23 6.62 -3.81
CA VAL A 67 -2.84 6.63 -4.25
C VAL A 67 -2.44 8.01 -4.74
N LEU A 68 -3.28 8.67 -5.55
CA LEU A 68 -3.00 10.01 -6.05
C LEU A 68 -2.90 11.04 -4.93
N GLU A 69 -3.82 11.00 -3.97
CA GLU A 69 -3.81 11.93 -2.83
C GLU A 69 -2.61 11.69 -1.92
N THR A 70 -2.24 10.43 -1.72
CA THR A 70 -1.07 10.08 -0.91
C THR A 70 0.22 10.55 -1.57
N GLU A 71 0.34 10.39 -2.89
CA GLU A 71 1.50 10.90 -3.61
C GLU A 71 1.60 12.42 -3.48
N ALA A 72 0.48 13.11 -3.66
CA ALA A 72 0.46 14.57 -3.53
C ALA A 72 0.87 15.00 -2.12
N ALA A 73 0.39 14.30 -1.09
CA ALA A 73 0.76 14.57 0.30
C ALA A 73 2.27 14.36 0.53
N ALA A 74 2.84 13.32 -0.07
CA ALA A 74 4.27 13.03 0.05
C ALA A 74 5.12 14.13 -0.59
N LYS A 75 4.65 14.69 -1.70
CA LYS A 75 5.35 15.82 -2.34
C LYS A 75 5.28 17.08 -1.49
N ALA A 76 4.17 17.29 -0.78
CA ALA A 76 3.98 18.46 0.06
C ALA A 76 4.67 18.32 1.43
N ASN A 77 4.86 17.10 1.91
CA ASN A 77 5.37 16.84 3.25
C ASN A 77 6.38 15.69 3.23
N PRO A 78 7.69 15.99 3.42
CA PRO A 78 8.71 14.94 3.41
C PRO A 78 8.51 13.85 4.46
N GLU A 79 7.84 14.16 5.57
CA GLU A 79 7.53 13.15 6.58
C GLU A 79 6.63 12.05 6.01
N VAL A 80 5.62 12.41 5.21
CA VAL A 80 4.76 11.43 4.55
C VAL A 80 5.59 10.52 3.64
N ALA A 81 6.47 11.10 2.83
CA ALA A 81 7.35 10.34 1.95
C ALA A 81 8.21 9.35 2.74
N GLN A 82 8.78 9.80 3.85
CA GLN A 82 9.63 8.95 4.70
C GLN A 82 8.83 7.78 5.28
N ARG A 83 7.63 8.05 5.79
CA ARG A 83 6.78 7.00 6.36
C ARG A 83 6.35 5.97 5.32
N MET A 84 6.10 6.42 4.10
CA MET A 84 5.80 5.51 2.98
C MET A 84 6.97 4.57 2.70
N GLN A 85 8.18 5.12 2.64
CA GLN A 85 9.39 4.33 2.38
C GLN A 85 9.62 3.30 3.47
N GLU A 86 9.39 3.66 4.72
CA GLU A 86 9.48 2.73 5.85
C GLU A 86 8.51 1.56 5.70
N LEU A 87 7.27 1.84 5.33
CA LEU A 87 6.26 0.81 5.10
C LEU A 87 6.65 -0.14 3.98
N VAL A 88 7.14 0.40 2.86
CA VAL A 88 7.58 -0.42 1.74
C VAL A 88 8.72 -1.34 2.16
N ALA A 89 9.71 -0.80 2.85
CA ALA A 89 10.86 -1.59 3.30
C ALA A 89 10.43 -2.71 4.24
N THR A 90 9.53 -2.42 5.18
CA THR A 90 9.05 -3.44 6.12
C THR A 90 8.21 -4.50 5.41
N SER A 91 7.37 -4.11 4.45
CA SER A 91 6.55 -5.07 3.72
C SER A 91 7.38 -6.01 2.84
N GLU A 92 8.61 -5.63 2.52
CA GLU A 92 9.54 -6.50 1.80
C GLU A 92 10.09 -7.62 2.67
N THR A 93 10.16 -7.42 3.97
CA THR A 93 10.78 -8.35 4.91
C THR A 93 9.78 -9.06 5.82
N GLU A 94 8.63 -8.44 6.10
CA GLU A 94 7.58 -9.02 6.93
C GLU A 94 6.39 -9.42 6.06
N PRO A 95 6.03 -10.71 6.00
CA PRO A 95 4.93 -11.15 5.15
C PRO A 95 3.58 -10.64 5.68
N LEU A 96 2.76 -10.15 4.76
CA LEU A 96 1.37 -9.81 5.00
C LEU A 96 0.52 -10.74 4.16
N PRO A 97 -0.24 -11.68 4.76
CA PRO A 97 -0.91 -12.74 4.00
C PRO A 97 -1.88 -12.24 2.94
N ASN A 98 -2.49 -11.08 3.14
CA ASN A 98 -3.49 -10.52 2.21
C ASN A 98 -2.94 -9.40 1.33
N LEU A 99 -1.65 -9.09 1.42
CA LEU A 99 -1.06 -7.97 0.67
C LEU A 99 -1.13 -8.20 -0.84
N GLU A 100 -0.85 -9.41 -1.29
CA GLU A 100 -0.90 -9.74 -2.72
C GLU A 100 -2.27 -9.44 -3.32
N ALA A 101 -3.34 -9.89 -2.65
CA ALA A 101 -4.69 -9.65 -3.12
C ALA A 101 -5.02 -8.16 -3.17
N ILE A 102 -4.60 -7.40 -2.17
CA ILE A 102 -4.84 -5.97 -2.11
C ILE A 102 -4.07 -5.22 -3.20
N LEU A 103 -2.81 -5.58 -3.43
CA LEU A 103 -2.02 -4.98 -4.50
C LEU A 103 -2.63 -5.25 -5.88
N ASN A 104 -3.19 -6.44 -6.07
CA ASN A 104 -3.91 -6.76 -7.31
C ASN A 104 -5.18 -5.92 -7.46
N GLN A 105 -5.89 -5.65 -6.37
CA GLN A 105 -7.05 -4.75 -6.39
C GLN A 105 -6.64 -3.32 -6.76
N ILE A 106 -5.52 -2.85 -6.22
CA ILE A 106 -5.00 -1.52 -6.55
C ILE A 106 -4.62 -1.47 -8.04
N ALA A 107 -3.94 -2.49 -8.54
CA ALA A 107 -3.57 -2.55 -9.96
C ALA A 107 -4.80 -2.52 -10.85
N ASN A 108 -5.85 -3.26 -10.51
CA ASN A 108 -7.09 -3.27 -11.27
C ASN A 108 -7.78 -1.90 -11.23
N ALA A 109 -7.77 -1.24 -10.09
CA ALA A 109 -8.34 0.11 -9.97
C ALA A 109 -7.59 1.09 -10.86
N LEU A 110 -6.27 1.00 -10.92
CA LEU A 110 -5.46 1.86 -11.78
C LEU A 110 -5.71 1.58 -13.26
N LYS A 111 -5.92 0.31 -13.63
CA LYS A 111 -6.26 -0.06 -15.01
C LYS A 111 -7.59 0.54 -15.47
N SER A 112 -8.53 0.67 -14.54
CA SER A 112 -9.87 1.20 -14.82
C SER A 112 -9.89 2.72 -14.93
N GLN A 113 -8.83 3.41 -14.53
CA GLN A 113 -8.75 4.86 -14.65
C GLN A 113 -8.59 5.26 -16.12
N PRO A 114 -9.35 6.25 -16.60
CA PRO A 114 -9.22 6.73 -17.98
C PRO A 114 -7.97 7.59 -18.11
N SER A 115 -6.82 6.99 -17.91
CA SER A 115 -5.56 7.70 -17.89
C SER A 115 -4.66 7.20 -19.00
N GLU A 116 -4.13 8.13 -19.78
CA GLU A 116 -3.13 7.85 -20.78
C GLU A 116 -1.72 7.90 -20.21
N GLN A 117 -1.59 8.09 -18.89
CA GLN A 117 -0.30 8.28 -18.27
C GLN A 117 0.48 6.99 -18.19
N LYS A 118 1.66 7.00 -18.75
CA LYS A 118 2.58 5.85 -18.72
C LYS A 118 2.96 5.44 -17.31
N ILE A 119 2.87 6.36 -16.36
CA ILE A 119 3.22 6.08 -14.97
C ILE A 119 2.29 5.02 -14.36
N TYR A 120 1.01 4.99 -14.75
CA TYR A 120 0.09 3.97 -14.26
C TYR A 120 0.48 2.58 -14.76
N ILE A 121 0.91 2.48 -16.00
CA ILE A 121 1.33 1.21 -16.59
C ILE A 121 2.55 0.66 -15.83
N LYS A 122 3.54 1.51 -15.60
CA LYS A 122 4.74 1.11 -14.86
C LYS A 122 4.40 0.71 -13.42
N THR A 123 3.51 1.44 -12.78
CA THR A 123 3.10 1.14 -11.42
C THR A 123 2.37 -0.20 -11.35
N ILE A 124 1.46 -0.46 -12.29
CA ILE A 124 0.76 -1.74 -12.37
C ILE A 124 1.75 -2.89 -12.49
N GLU A 125 2.74 -2.78 -13.37
CA GLU A 125 3.77 -3.80 -13.53
C GLU A 125 4.55 -4.04 -12.23
N LYS A 126 4.93 -2.97 -11.56
CA LYS A 126 5.69 -3.08 -10.31
C LYS A 126 4.86 -3.67 -9.19
N LEU A 127 3.56 -3.35 -9.11
CA LEU A 127 2.67 -3.93 -8.11
C LEU A 127 2.51 -5.43 -8.32
N VAL A 128 2.33 -5.85 -9.56
CA VAL A 128 2.22 -7.28 -9.89
C VAL A 128 3.53 -8.00 -9.55
N ASN A 129 4.66 -7.41 -9.91
CA ASN A 129 5.96 -8.01 -9.59
C ASN A 129 6.21 -8.08 -8.08
N PHE A 130 5.82 -7.06 -7.35
CA PHE A 130 5.95 -7.05 -5.89
C PHE A 130 5.09 -8.14 -5.26
N ALA A 131 3.84 -8.28 -5.70
CA ALA A 131 2.93 -9.30 -5.21
C ALA A 131 3.45 -10.72 -5.53
N ASN A 132 3.96 -10.92 -6.74
CA ASN A 132 4.47 -12.22 -7.17
C ASN A 132 5.80 -12.60 -6.51
N ARG A 133 6.49 -11.63 -5.91
CA ARG A 133 7.78 -11.89 -5.28
C ARG A 133 7.69 -12.89 -4.14
N ASP A 134 6.64 -12.78 -3.32
CA ASP A 134 6.43 -13.71 -2.21
C ASP A 134 6.16 -15.12 -2.72
N ILE A 135 5.35 -15.25 -3.77
CA ILE A 135 5.08 -16.53 -4.40
C ILE A 135 6.36 -17.13 -4.96
N HIS A 136 7.18 -16.31 -5.60
CA HIS A 136 8.43 -16.76 -6.19
C HIS A 136 9.41 -17.26 -5.12
N ILE A 137 9.49 -16.57 -3.98
CA ILE A 137 10.31 -16.98 -2.85
C ILE A 137 9.83 -18.32 -2.29
N GLU A 138 8.53 -18.50 -2.14
CA GLU A 138 7.95 -19.77 -1.68
C GLU A 138 8.29 -20.91 -2.62
N GLN A 139 8.22 -20.69 -3.92
CA GLN A 139 8.59 -21.69 -4.89
C GLN A 139 10.06 -22.08 -4.81
N GLN A 140 10.94 -21.14 -4.56
CA GLN A 140 12.35 -21.42 -4.36
C GLN A 140 12.57 -22.28 -3.13
N ASN A 141 11.85 -22.02 -2.06
CA ASN A 141 11.96 -22.80 -0.84
C ASN A 141 11.47 -24.25 -1.04
N ILE A 142 10.46 -24.44 -1.86
CA ILE A 142 9.92 -25.76 -2.15
C ILE A 142 10.87 -26.59 -3.01
N THR A 143 11.61 -25.94 -3.88
CA THR A 143 12.53 -26.64 -4.80
C THR A 143 13.87 -27.02 -4.17
N ILE A 144 14.13 -26.52 -2.98
CA ILE A 144 15.33 -26.87 -2.24
C ILE A 144 15.09 -28.11 -1.41
#